data_85785c8cf645d628f05e619b015aa7b4
#
_entry.id   85785c8cf645d628f05e619b015aa7b4
#
_cell.length_a   1.000
_cell.length_b   1.000
_cell.length_c   1.000
_cell.angle_alpha   90.00
_cell.angle_beta   90.00
_cell.angle_gamma   90.00
#
_symmetry.space_group_name_H-M   'P 1'
#
loop_
_entity.id
_entity.type
_entity.pdbx_description
1 polymer ?
#
loop_
_entity_poly.entity_id
_entity_poly.type
_entity_poly.pdbx_seq_one_letter_code
_entity_poly.pdbx_strand_id
1 'polypeptide(L)'
;MRITIIGASHLGLTIAKLLANESYDVILVDENEAILESIRDELDILTIHADGTSPSLIRDPDIRKSDFLVAATASDESNIIASILARQNGIPHTIARIREMKYLSEPASYLHENFDIDLILSPELITAREIFQLLRTPHALNIEDFAGGRVRLLETKLSTTSPLIHIPLHALSLPPSLLIAMVQRDHDILIPHGDDCLLPMDNVYFLGTPASLSEMESRANLRVQRKAKKVVIIGAGRIGQSLAPMLEAQGLSVKVIDKDRQRCEAMAQKLRKGLVLAGDGTDMDLLTAEGIGEADTVICLTKDERLNMMMALLAKHLGARQTIVRVVRSEYALLMQQVGIDIALSTHILAAGEVLSYIRKGSVVSISYLEGARVQAAEVILQTGAPACGRSLMEARLPKECLVGALVRGEEILIPDGRTVLSAGDRAILIIQADHTDQVLRYFRNSD
;
A
#
# COMPACT_ATOMS: atom_id res chain seq x y z
N MET A 1 3.74 -23.56 -0.34
CA MET A 1 3.56 -22.94 0.99
C MET A 1 2.08 -22.85 1.26
N ARG A 2 1.64 -23.33 2.41
CA ARG A 2 0.23 -23.39 2.80
C ARG A 2 -0.12 -22.30 3.80
N ILE A 3 -1.22 -21.61 3.58
CA ILE A 3 -1.66 -20.48 4.39
C ILE A 3 -3.11 -20.66 4.79
N THR A 4 -3.37 -20.68 6.10
CA THR A 4 -4.74 -20.72 6.62
C THR A 4 -5.19 -19.30 6.99
N ILE A 5 -6.34 -18.89 6.46
CA ILE A 5 -6.98 -17.60 6.76
C ILE A 5 -8.24 -17.88 7.58
N ILE A 6 -8.35 -17.28 8.75
CA ILE A 6 -9.54 -17.35 9.60
C ILE A 6 -10.33 -16.04 9.46
N GLY A 7 -11.55 -16.15 8.95
CA GLY A 7 -12.49 -15.05 8.71
C GLY A 7 -12.59 -14.63 7.24
N ALA A 8 -13.73 -14.91 6.61
CA ALA A 8 -14.12 -14.47 5.27
C ALA A 8 -14.64 -13.01 5.26
N SER A 9 -14.07 -12.15 6.09
CA SER A 9 -14.30 -10.71 6.06
C SER A 9 -13.77 -10.11 4.75
N HIS A 10 -14.16 -8.86 4.42
CA HIS A 10 -13.60 -8.18 3.23
C HIS A 10 -12.07 -8.22 3.18
N LEU A 11 -11.39 -8.10 4.33
CA LEU A 11 -9.94 -8.22 4.41
C LEU A 11 -9.47 -9.65 4.14
N GLY A 12 -10.05 -10.64 4.84
CA GLY A 12 -9.71 -12.05 4.65
C GLY A 12 -9.89 -12.50 3.20
N LEU A 13 -10.97 -12.07 2.55
CA LEU A 13 -11.24 -12.33 1.13
C LEU A 13 -10.22 -11.65 0.21
N THR A 14 -9.84 -10.40 0.51
CA THR A 14 -8.81 -9.71 -0.27
C THR A 14 -7.46 -10.43 -0.17
N ILE A 15 -7.09 -10.86 1.05
CA ILE A 15 -5.86 -11.64 1.28
C ILE A 15 -5.94 -12.98 0.54
N ALA A 16 -7.06 -13.71 0.64
CA ALA A 16 -7.25 -15.00 -0.02
C ALA A 16 -7.12 -14.87 -1.55
N LYS A 17 -7.77 -13.86 -2.16
CA LYS A 17 -7.69 -13.59 -3.60
C LYS A 17 -6.25 -13.31 -4.05
N LEU A 18 -5.53 -12.46 -3.33
CA LEU A 18 -4.15 -12.13 -3.67
C LEU A 18 -3.21 -13.33 -3.54
N LEU A 19 -3.36 -14.13 -2.48
CA LEU A 19 -2.54 -15.33 -2.27
C LEU A 19 -2.85 -16.44 -3.29
N ALA A 20 -4.13 -16.65 -3.63
CA ALA A 20 -4.52 -17.63 -4.63
C ALA A 20 -3.96 -17.26 -6.01
N ASN A 21 -3.99 -15.99 -6.40
CA ASN A 21 -3.40 -15.50 -7.65
C ASN A 21 -1.88 -15.72 -7.73
N GLU A 22 -1.22 -15.84 -6.57
CA GLU A 22 0.22 -16.13 -6.48
C GLU A 22 0.52 -17.63 -6.28
N SER A 23 -0.47 -18.50 -6.56
CA SER A 23 -0.33 -19.95 -6.48
C SER A 23 0.05 -20.49 -5.09
N TYR A 24 -0.30 -19.78 -4.01
CA TYR A 24 -0.22 -20.33 -2.66
C TYR A 24 -1.37 -21.31 -2.40
N ASP A 25 -1.12 -22.33 -1.58
CA ASP A 25 -2.13 -23.28 -1.10
C ASP A 25 -2.92 -22.62 0.04
N VAL A 26 -4.12 -22.11 -0.27
CA VAL A 26 -4.92 -21.30 0.65
C VAL A 26 -6.07 -22.10 1.22
N ILE A 27 -6.22 -22.06 2.55
CA ILE A 27 -7.38 -22.56 3.29
C ILE A 27 -8.10 -21.35 3.89
N LEU A 28 -9.40 -21.19 3.56
CA LEU A 28 -10.23 -20.13 4.13
C LEU A 28 -11.27 -20.75 5.08
N VAL A 29 -11.30 -20.26 6.32
CA VAL A 29 -12.21 -20.72 7.38
C VAL A 29 -13.15 -19.60 7.76
N ASP A 30 -14.45 -19.87 7.83
CA ASP A 30 -15.47 -18.93 8.34
C ASP A 30 -16.68 -19.71 8.90
N GLU A 31 -17.42 -19.09 9.79
CA GLU A 31 -18.69 -19.61 10.34
C GLU A 31 -19.87 -19.40 9.39
N ASN A 32 -19.72 -18.59 8.36
CA ASN A 32 -20.76 -18.29 7.38
C ASN A 32 -20.59 -19.13 6.12
N GLU A 33 -21.34 -20.23 6.06
CA GLU A 33 -21.29 -21.16 4.92
C GLU A 33 -21.69 -20.50 3.60
N ALA A 34 -22.68 -19.59 3.60
CA ALA A 34 -23.13 -18.91 2.38
C ALA A 34 -22.03 -18.06 1.73
N ILE A 35 -21.15 -17.44 2.54
CA ILE A 35 -19.99 -16.70 2.02
C ILE A 35 -18.99 -17.70 1.43
N LEU A 36 -18.72 -18.81 2.12
CA LEU A 36 -17.78 -19.82 1.64
C LEU A 36 -18.24 -20.48 0.34
N GLU A 37 -19.52 -20.76 0.19
CA GLU A 37 -20.10 -21.30 -1.06
C GLU A 37 -19.90 -20.34 -2.23
N SER A 38 -20.15 -19.05 -2.04
CA SER A 38 -19.97 -18.05 -3.12
C SER A 38 -18.51 -17.94 -3.59
N ILE A 39 -17.55 -18.28 -2.75
CA ILE A 39 -16.13 -18.15 -3.04
C ILE A 39 -15.55 -19.41 -3.70
N ARG A 40 -16.10 -20.60 -3.39
CA ARG A 40 -15.69 -21.87 -4.03
C ARG A 40 -15.80 -21.82 -5.55
N ASP A 41 -16.77 -21.06 -6.06
CA ASP A 41 -16.98 -20.93 -7.50
C ASP A 41 -16.05 -19.87 -8.14
N GLU A 42 -15.48 -18.95 -7.33
CA GLU A 42 -14.64 -17.85 -7.81
C GLU A 42 -13.14 -18.13 -7.69
N LEU A 43 -12.72 -18.89 -6.66
CA LEU A 43 -11.31 -19.05 -6.31
C LEU A 43 -10.95 -20.53 -6.13
N ASP A 44 -9.78 -20.91 -6.62
CA ASP A 44 -9.20 -22.24 -6.38
C ASP A 44 -8.54 -22.29 -4.99
N ILE A 45 -9.38 -22.38 -3.94
CA ILE A 45 -8.96 -22.45 -2.54
C ILE A 45 -9.78 -23.49 -1.76
N LEU A 46 -9.22 -24.06 -0.70
CA LEU A 46 -9.97 -24.90 0.21
C LEU A 46 -10.78 -24.05 1.18
N THR A 47 -12.08 -24.32 1.32
CA THR A 47 -12.94 -23.63 2.30
C THR A 47 -13.41 -24.58 3.38
N ILE A 48 -13.37 -24.14 4.64
CA ILE A 48 -13.80 -24.91 5.81
C ILE A 48 -14.86 -24.11 6.59
N HIS A 49 -16.02 -24.68 6.79
CA HIS A 49 -17.09 -24.10 7.62
C HIS A 49 -16.82 -24.47 9.09
N ALA A 50 -16.34 -23.54 9.89
CA ALA A 50 -16.03 -23.77 11.30
C ALA A 50 -15.82 -22.45 12.07
N ASP A 51 -15.91 -22.54 13.41
CA ASP A 51 -15.48 -21.51 14.34
C ASP A 51 -13.94 -21.47 14.39
N GLY A 52 -13.35 -20.34 13.97
CA GLY A 52 -11.91 -20.11 13.92
C GLY A 52 -11.20 -20.15 15.28
N THR A 53 -11.93 -20.06 16.39
CA THR A 53 -11.42 -20.18 17.77
C THR A 53 -11.52 -21.59 18.32
N SER A 54 -12.06 -22.53 17.54
CA SER A 54 -12.23 -23.92 17.99
C SER A 54 -10.91 -24.68 18.05
N PRO A 55 -10.55 -25.26 19.22
CA PRO A 55 -9.35 -26.10 19.31
C PRO A 55 -9.40 -27.35 18.40
N SER A 56 -10.59 -27.83 18.05
CA SER A 56 -10.74 -28.97 17.14
C SER A 56 -10.34 -28.60 15.71
N LEU A 57 -10.68 -27.38 15.26
CA LEU A 57 -10.30 -26.86 13.96
C LEU A 57 -8.76 -26.78 13.81
N ILE A 58 -8.08 -26.16 14.79
CA ILE A 58 -6.63 -25.98 14.72
C ILE A 58 -5.87 -27.31 14.83
N ARG A 59 -6.49 -28.37 15.38
CA ARG A 59 -5.93 -29.73 15.39
C ARG A 59 -6.13 -30.48 14.08
N ASP A 60 -6.94 -29.95 13.16
CA ASP A 60 -7.12 -30.55 11.84
C ASP A 60 -5.76 -30.72 11.15
N PRO A 61 -5.45 -31.94 10.61
CA PRO A 61 -4.15 -32.22 10.02
C PRO A 61 -3.78 -31.29 8.85
N ASP A 62 -4.75 -30.80 8.10
CA ASP A 62 -4.50 -29.91 6.97
C ASP A 62 -4.17 -28.51 7.44
N ILE A 63 -4.82 -28.01 8.48
CA ILE A 63 -4.53 -26.70 9.08
C ILE A 63 -3.18 -26.73 9.81
N ARG A 64 -2.86 -27.80 10.54
CA ARG A 64 -1.58 -27.93 11.23
C ARG A 64 -0.35 -27.95 10.32
N LYS A 65 -0.53 -28.28 9.05
CA LYS A 65 0.54 -28.24 8.04
C LYS A 65 0.74 -26.84 7.44
N SER A 66 -0.03 -25.84 7.88
CA SER A 66 0.12 -24.49 7.38
C SER A 66 1.42 -23.85 7.86
N ASP A 67 2.08 -23.15 6.96
CA ASP A 67 3.27 -22.34 7.25
C ASP A 67 2.87 -21.03 7.95
N PHE A 68 1.68 -20.52 7.63
CA PHE A 68 1.12 -19.29 8.18
C PHE A 68 -0.34 -19.46 8.58
N LEU A 69 -0.72 -18.79 9.67
CA LEU A 69 -2.12 -18.55 10.01
C LEU A 69 -2.37 -17.04 10.04
N VAL A 70 -3.38 -16.59 9.28
CA VAL A 70 -3.83 -15.20 9.22
C VAL A 70 -5.21 -15.10 9.85
N ALA A 71 -5.31 -14.54 11.05
CA ALA A 71 -6.57 -14.30 11.73
C ALA A 71 -7.13 -12.91 11.35
N ALA A 72 -8.18 -12.88 10.52
CA ALA A 72 -8.74 -11.68 9.91
C ALA A 72 -10.26 -11.50 10.17
N THR A 73 -10.77 -12.05 11.26
CA THR A 73 -12.18 -11.91 11.65
C THR A 73 -12.53 -10.48 12.08
N ALA A 74 -13.80 -10.26 12.41
CA ALA A 74 -14.26 -8.97 12.93
C ALA A 74 -13.93 -8.74 14.42
N SER A 75 -13.53 -9.77 15.19
CA SER A 75 -13.21 -9.71 16.61
C SER A 75 -11.71 -9.79 16.84
N ASP A 76 -11.13 -8.80 17.52
CA ASP A 76 -9.72 -8.79 17.91
C ASP A 76 -9.40 -9.95 18.87
N GLU A 77 -10.33 -10.23 19.82
CA GLU A 77 -10.21 -11.32 20.79
C GLU A 77 -10.16 -12.69 20.06
N SER A 78 -11.06 -12.91 19.09
CA SER A 78 -11.04 -14.15 18.29
C SER A 78 -9.74 -14.29 17.50
N ASN A 79 -9.23 -13.19 16.93
CA ASN A 79 -7.97 -13.20 16.18
C ASN A 79 -6.78 -13.53 17.08
N ILE A 80 -6.75 -12.99 18.31
CA ILE A 80 -5.72 -13.32 19.30
C ILE A 80 -5.80 -14.79 19.72
N ILE A 81 -7.00 -15.28 20.06
CA ILE A 81 -7.19 -16.69 20.46
C ILE A 81 -6.77 -17.64 19.34
N ALA A 82 -7.20 -17.38 18.10
CA ALA A 82 -6.81 -18.19 16.95
C ALA A 82 -5.29 -18.25 16.75
N SER A 83 -4.59 -17.12 16.92
CA SER A 83 -3.12 -17.04 16.81
C SER A 83 -2.42 -17.86 17.90
N ILE A 84 -2.86 -17.75 19.17
CA ILE A 84 -2.33 -18.54 20.29
C ILE A 84 -2.51 -20.04 20.04
N LEU A 85 -3.73 -20.44 19.66
CA LEU A 85 -4.03 -21.85 19.37
C LEU A 85 -3.20 -22.40 18.20
N ALA A 86 -3.02 -21.60 17.16
CA ALA A 86 -2.21 -21.96 16.00
C ALA A 86 -0.75 -22.22 16.40
N ARG A 87 -0.15 -21.32 17.14
CA ARG A 87 1.23 -21.46 17.61
C ARG A 87 1.41 -22.68 18.51
N GLN A 88 0.49 -22.90 19.48
CA GLN A 88 0.53 -24.05 20.36
C GLN A 88 0.37 -25.39 19.62
N ASN A 89 -0.22 -25.40 18.45
CA ASN A 89 -0.38 -26.60 17.61
C ASN A 89 0.69 -26.71 16.50
N GLY A 90 1.71 -25.87 16.52
CA GLY A 90 2.91 -26.02 15.71
C GLY A 90 2.91 -25.24 14.40
N ILE A 91 1.96 -24.33 14.17
CA ILE A 91 2.01 -23.40 13.02
C ILE A 91 3.12 -22.36 13.28
N PRO A 92 4.13 -22.25 12.39
CA PRO A 92 5.33 -21.46 12.70
C PRO A 92 5.12 -19.95 12.68
N HIS A 93 4.14 -19.46 11.93
CA HIS A 93 3.93 -18.01 11.79
C HIS A 93 2.46 -17.63 11.94
N THR A 94 2.21 -16.55 12.70
CA THR A 94 0.88 -16.03 12.96
C THR A 94 0.77 -14.54 12.67
N ILE A 95 -0.31 -14.17 12.00
CA ILE A 95 -0.66 -12.79 11.67
C ILE A 95 -2.06 -12.52 12.22
N ALA A 96 -2.22 -11.47 13.02
CA ALA A 96 -3.51 -11.14 13.60
C ALA A 96 -3.97 -9.74 13.26
N ARG A 97 -5.21 -9.62 12.78
CA ARG A 97 -5.88 -8.33 12.64
C ARG A 97 -6.27 -7.80 14.01
N ILE A 98 -5.74 -6.61 14.36
CA ILE A 98 -6.02 -5.90 15.61
C ILE A 98 -6.43 -4.46 15.29
N ARG A 99 -7.56 -4.01 15.85
CA ARG A 99 -8.13 -2.68 15.59
C ARG A 99 -8.28 -1.83 16.84
N GLU A 100 -8.38 -2.46 18.01
CA GLU A 100 -8.60 -1.77 19.27
C GLU A 100 -7.33 -1.13 19.78
N MET A 101 -7.41 0.17 20.09
CA MET A 101 -6.27 0.96 20.57
C MET A 101 -5.68 0.42 21.89
N LYS A 102 -6.48 -0.25 22.72
CA LYS A 102 -5.99 -0.88 23.96
C LYS A 102 -4.88 -1.92 23.71
N TYR A 103 -4.90 -2.59 22.53
CA TYR A 103 -3.84 -3.51 22.14
C TYR A 103 -2.73 -2.81 21.35
N LEU A 104 -3.10 -1.87 20.46
CA LEU A 104 -2.15 -1.18 19.57
C LEU A 104 -1.27 -0.16 20.32
N SER A 105 -1.63 0.25 21.53
CA SER A 105 -0.82 1.11 22.38
C SER A 105 0.31 0.37 23.11
N GLU A 106 0.20 -0.96 23.20
CA GLU A 106 1.26 -1.78 23.74
C GLU A 106 2.41 -1.93 22.72
N PRO A 107 3.65 -2.10 23.16
CA PRO A 107 4.76 -2.43 22.24
C PRO A 107 4.47 -3.70 21.44
N ALA A 108 4.86 -3.72 20.16
CA ALA A 108 4.66 -4.91 19.31
C ALA A 108 5.33 -6.16 19.91
N SER A 109 6.46 -6.00 20.62
CA SER A 109 7.12 -7.09 21.37
C SER A 109 6.21 -7.71 22.44
N TYR A 110 5.39 -6.91 23.11
CA TYR A 110 4.45 -7.41 24.12
C TYR A 110 3.43 -8.37 23.54
N LEU A 111 2.85 -8.05 22.37
CA LEU A 111 1.89 -8.91 21.70
C LEU A 111 2.56 -10.17 21.10
N HIS A 112 3.79 -10.02 20.62
CA HIS A 112 4.58 -11.16 20.16
C HIS A 112 4.92 -12.11 21.32
N GLU A 113 5.45 -11.60 22.42
CA GLU A 113 5.89 -12.42 23.57
C GLU A 113 4.73 -13.04 24.36
N ASN A 114 3.57 -12.40 24.43
CA ASN A 114 2.46 -12.85 25.28
C ASN A 114 1.32 -13.53 24.50
N PHE A 115 1.18 -13.26 23.20
CA PHE A 115 0.08 -13.80 22.38
C PHE A 115 0.57 -14.56 21.13
N ASP A 116 1.88 -14.75 20.99
CA ASP A 116 2.47 -15.47 19.85
C ASP A 116 2.05 -14.89 18.47
N ILE A 117 1.94 -13.56 18.38
CA ILE A 117 1.57 -12.86 17.13
C ILE A 117 2.83 -12.26 16.51
N ASP A 118 3.22 -12.78 15.34
CA ASP A 118 4.42 -12.29 14.64
C ASP A 118 4.19 -10.98 13.89
N LEU A 119 2.98 -10.78 13.34
CA LEU A 119 2.59 -9.54 12.66
C LEU A 119 1.22 -9.07 13.11
N ILE A 120 1.18 -7.82 13.60
CA ILE A 120 -0.06 -7.14 13.93
C ILE A 120 -0.55 -6.38 12.70
N LEU A 121 -1.72 -6.75 12.21
CA LEU A 121 -2.34 -6.15 11.05
C LEU A 121 -3.43 -5.17 11.46
N SER A 122 -3.14 -3.87 11.39
CA SER A 122 -4.13 -2.81 11.64
C SER A 122 -4.42 -2.04 10.36
N PRO A 123 -5.44 -2.43 9.58
CA PRO A 123 -5.77 -1.80 8.30
C PRO A 123 -5.98 -0.29 8.43
N GLU A 124 -6.59 0.15 9.52
CA GLU A 124 -6.87 1.55 9.79
C GLU A 124 -5.58 2.36 10.05
N LEU A 125 -4.63 1.80 10.80
CA LEU A 125 -3.35 2.45 11.07
C LEU A 125 -2.45 2.47 9.83
N ILE A 126 -2.44 1.37 9.06
CA ILE A 126 -1.72 1.29 7.78
C ILE A 126 -2.23 2.38 6.83
N THR A 127 -3.57 2.51 6.68
CA THR A 127 -4.17 3.54 5.84
C THR A 127 -3.83 4.96 6.33
N ALA A 128 -3.85 5.19 7.65
CA ALA A 128 -3.50 6.49 8.21
C ALA A 128 -2.03 6.85 7.92
N ARG A 129 -1.11 5.89 8.04
CA ARG A 129 0.31 6.07 7.71
C ARG A 129 0.50 6.36 6.23
N GLU A 130 -0.20 5.65 5.36
CA GLU A 130 -0.15 5.85 3.92
C GLU A 130 -0.59 7.27 3.54
N ILE A 131 -1.75 7.72 4.01
CA ILE A 131 -2.24 9.09 3.78
C ILE A 131 -1.25 10.11 4.33
N PHE A 132 -0.67 9.85 5.50
CA PHE A 132 0.33 10.73 6.10
C PHE A 132 1.58 10.86 5.23
N GLN A 133 2.08 9.77 4.65
CA GLN A 133 3.23 9.79 3.73
C GLN A 133 2.91 10.58 2.45
N LEU A 134 1.75 10.35 1.85
CA LEU A 134 1.29 11.09 0.66
C LEU A 134 1.26 12.61 0.90
N LEU A 135 0.83 13.07 2.08
CA LEU A 135 0.76 14.49 2.40
C LEU A 135 2.12 15.12 2.72
N ARG A 136 3.12 14.32 3.11
CA ARG A 136 4.49 14.79 3.36
C ARG A 136 5.25 15.12 2.07
N THR A 137 4.84 14.52 0.97
CA THR A 137 5.53 14.67 -0.31
C THR A 137 4.59 15.25 -1.36
N PRO A 138 4.58 16.57 -1.53
CA PRO A 138 3.52 17.34 -2.22
C PRO A 138 3.38 17.10 -3.73
N HIS A 139 4.28 16.35 -4.34
CA HIS A 139 4.37 16.18 -5.81
C HIS A 139 4.06 14.76 -6.27
N ALA A 140 3.88 13.83 -5.34
CA ALA A 140 3.66 12.45 -5.66
C ALA A 140 2.18 12.10 -5.58
N LEU A 141 1.69 11.44 -6.61
CA LEU A 141 0.44 10.68 -6.57
C LEU A 141 0.64 9.44 -5.71
N ASN A 142 1.89 8.91 -5.70
CA ASN A 142 2.30 7.77 -4.89
C ASN A 142 3.79 7.85 -4.57
N ILE A 143 4.22 7.40 -3.37
CA ILE A 143 5.62 7.34 -2.94
C ILE A 143 5.86 6.04 -2.22
N GLU A 144 6.91 5.36 -2.68
CA GLU A 144 7.38 4.15 -2.04
C GLU A 144 8.85 4.28 -1.67
N ASP A 145 9.17 4.03 -0.41
CA ASP A 145 10.53 4.06 0.11
C ASP A 145 11.11 2.64 0.18
N PHE A 146 12.28 2.45 -0.44
CA PHE A 146 13.05 1.21 -0.45
C PHE A 146 14.41 1.40 0.22
N ALA A 147 15.02 0.31 0.66
CA ALA A 147 16.32 0.29 1.32
C ALA A 147 16.43 1.26 2.51
N GLY A 148 15.36 1.33 3.33
CA GLY A 148 15.30 2.24 4.47
C GLY A 148 15.21 3.72 4.09
N GLY A 149 14.58 4.05 2.96
CA GLY A 149 14.40 5.42 2.45
C GLY A 149 15.58 5.96 1.64
N ARG A 150 16.57 5.13 1.33
CA ARG A 150 17.72 5.50 0.49
C ARG A 150 17.37 5.52 -1.00
N VAL A 151 16.45 4.68 -1.44
CA VAL A 151 15.87 4.67 -2.78
C VAL A 151 14.38 4.94 -2.66
N ARG A 152 13.86 5.77 -3.54
CA ARG A 152 12.46 6.17 -3.55
C ARG A 152 11.89 6.06 -4.94
N LEU A 153 10.68 5.51 -5.04
CA LEU A 153 9.84 5.57 -6.22
C LEU A 153 8.83 6.70 -6.04
N LEU A 154 8.75 7.59 -7.02
CA LEU A 154 7.90 8.78 -7.00
C LEU A 154 7.00 8.78 -8.23
N GLU A 155 5.69 8.71 -8.03
CA GLU A 155 4.72 8.91 -9.10
C GLU A 155 4.37 10.39 -9.24
N THR A 156 4.38 10.91 -10.46
CA THR A 156 3.96 12.28 -10.76
C THR A 156 3.26 12.37 -12.09
N LYS A 157 2.25 13.24 -12.18
CA LYS A 157 1.54 13.54 -13.42
C LYS A 157 2.19 14.67 -14.17
N LEU A 158 2.54 14.45 -15.44
CA LEU A 158 3.14 15.49 -16.26
C LEU A 158 2.10 16.52 -16.72
N SER A 159 2.47 17.79 -16.59
CA SER A 159 1.67 18.88 -17.16
C SER A 159 1.87 18.98 -18.68
N THR A 160 0.93 19.64 -19.35
CA THR A 160 1.03 19.93 -20.80
C THR A 160 2.21 20.85 -21.15
N THR A 161 2.82 21.51 -20.17
CA THR A 161 3.96 22.41 -20.32
C THR A 161 5.25 21.87 -19.73
N SER A 162 5.28 20.57 -19.38
CA SER A 162 6.49 19.95 -18.84
C SER A 162 7.62 19.97 -19.85
N PRO A 163 8.87 20.32 -19.45
CA PRO A 163 10.03 20.29 -20.34
C PRO A 163 10.47 18.86 -20.70
N LEU A 164 9.84 17.83 -20.14
CA LEU A 164 10.21 16.42 -20.34
C LEU A 164 9.43 15.75 -21.49
N ILE A 165 8.35 16.36 -21.98
CA ILE A 165 7.49 15.76 -23.01
C ILE A 165 8.10 15.85 -24.39
N HIS A 166 7.78 14.90 -25.25
CA HIS A 166 8.20 14.82 -26.66
C HIS A 166 9.71 14.73 -26.89
N ILE A 167 10.49 14.38 -25.85
CA ILE A 167 11.93 14.15 -25.96
C ILE A 167 12.20 12.66 -25.72
N PRO A 168 12.96 11.98 -26.60
CA PRO A 168 13.36 10.59 -26.34
C PRO A 168 14.10 10.45 -25.01
N LEU A 169 13.81 9.39 -24.25
CA LEU A 169 14.33 9.24 -22.88
C LEU A 169 15.85 9.21 -22.82
N HIS A 170 16.53 8.62 -23.84
CA HIS A 170 17.99 8.63 -23.93
C HIS A 170 18.60 10.03 -24.11
N ALA A 171 17.81 11.01 -24.60
CA ALA A 171 18.22 12.39 -24.78
C ALA A 171 17.88 13.27 -23.55
N LEU A 172 17.13 12.77 -22.59
CA LEU A 172 16.84 13.48 -21.35
C LEU A 172 18.09 13.50 -20.45
N SER A 173 18.50 14.69 -20.04
CA SER A 173 19.56 14.86 -19.04
C SER A 173 19.01 14.63 -17.65
N LEU A 174 18.79 13.38 -17.25
CA LEU A 174 18.33 13.04 -15.92
C LEU A 174 19.46 13.26 -14.88
N PRO A 175 19.11 13.63 -13.62
CA PRO A 175 20.08 13.65 -12.53
C PRO A 175 20.76 12.29 -12.34
N PRO A 176 22.01 12.26 -11.82
CA PRO A 176 22.64 11.00 -11.44
C PRO A 176 21.77 10.21 -10.46
N SER A 177 21.81 8.89 -10.55
CA SER A 177 21.01 7.99 -9.68
C SER A 177 19.51 8.22 -9.77
N LEU A 178 19.00 8.56 -10.96
CA LEU A 178 17.58 8.68 -11.28
C LEU A 178 17.24 7.91 -12.56
N LEU A 179 16.14 7.19 -12.53
CA LEU A 179 15.60 6.44 -13.66
C LEU A 179 14.09 6.70 -13.79
N ILE A 180 13.58 6.70 -15.03
CA ILE A 180 12.15 6.59 -15.29
C ILE A 180 11.82 5.10 -15.33
N ALA A 181 11.16 4.62 -14.28
CA ALA A 181 10.94 3.19 -14.06
C ALA A 181 9.68 2.67 -14.77
N MET A 182 8.66 3.52 -14.88
CA MET A 182 7.38 3.16 -15.48
C MET A 182 6.65 4.42 -15.95
N VAL A 183 5.81 4.26 -16.96
CA VAL A 183 4.88 5.29 -17.44
C VAL A 183 3.50 4.68 -17.53
N GLN A 184 2.51 5.33 -16.90
CA GLN A 184 1.11 5.02 -17.13
C GLN A 184 0.54 6.08 -18.09
N ARG A 185 0.04 5.62 -19.22
CA ARG A 185 -0.60 6.44 -20.25
C ARG A 185 -2.03 5.96 -20.44
N ASP A 186 -2.99 6.78 -20.08
CA ASP A 186 -4.41 6.42 -20.01
C ASP A 186 -4.63 5.19 -19.11
N HIS A 187 -4.81 4.01 -19.69
CA HIS A 187 -4.97 2.73 -18.97
C HIS A 187 -3.82 1.76 -19.20
N ASP A 188 -2.86 2.13 -20.05
CA ASP A 188 -1.74 1.26 -20.40
C ASP A 188 -0.54 1.52 -19.51
N ILE A 189 0.16 0.45 -19.16
CA ILE A 189 1.39 0.49 -18.37
C ILE A 189 2.55 0.16 -19.29
N LEU A 190 3.53 1.06 -19.32
CA LEU A 190 4.72 0.95 -20.14
C LEU A 190 5.96 0.90 -19.25
N ILE A 191 6.82 -0.09 -19.45
CA ILE A 191 8.20 -0.05 -18.98
C ILE A 191 8.98 0.61 -20.11
N PRO A 192 9.42 1.89 -19.94
CA PRO A 192 9.90 2.67 -21.07
C PRO A 192 11.32 2.26 -21.50
N HIS A 193 11.61 2.40 -22.77
CA HIS A 193 12.91 2.20 -23.39
C HIS A 193 13.52 3.55 -23.82
N GLY A 194 14.81 3.58 -24.18
CA GLY A 194 15.52 4.82 -24.49
C GLY A 194 14.91 5.66 -25.60
N ASP A 195 14.26 5.03 -26.59
CA ASP A 195 13.64 5.72 -27.74
C ASP A 195 12.21 6.20 -27.48
N ASP A 196 11.60 5.80 -26.35
CA ASP A 196 10.27 6.24 -25.97
C ASP A 196 10.28 7.71 -25.56
N CYS A 197 9.11 8.37 -25.72
CA CYS A 197 8.90 9.75 -25.31
C CYS A 197 7.76 9.84 -24.27
N LEU A 198 7.92 10.75 -23.32
CA LEU A 198 6.84 11.13 -22.40
C LEU A 198 5.84 12.04 -23.12
N LEU A 199 4.56 11.90 -22.80
CA LEU A 199 3.47 12.70 -23.35
C LEU A 199 2.79 13.54 -22.25
N PRO A 200 2.07 14.60 -22.64
CA PRO A 200 1.24 15.35 -21.72
C PRO A 200 0.26 14.44 -20.97
N MET A 201 0.08 14.67 -19.68
CA MET A 201 -0.83 13.93 -18.78
C MET A 201 -0.39 12.49 -18.43
N ASP A 202 0.75 12.00 -18.93
CA ASP A 202 1.32 10.75 -18.44
C ASP A 202 1.54 10.79 -16.93
N ASN A 203 1.24 9.69 -16.23
CA ASN A 203 1.74 9.44 -14.90
C ASN A 203 3.10 8.76 -15.02
N VAL A 204 4.15 9.41 -14.52
CA VAL A 204 5.53 8.96 -14.65
C VAL A 204 6.06 8.56 -13.29
N TYR A 205 6.66 7.39 -13.21
CA TYR A 205 7.27 6.84 -12.02
C TYR A 205 8.79 7.01 -12.09
N PHE A 206 9.31 7.92 -11.26
CA PHE A 206 10.73 8.16 -11.11
C PHE A 206 11.28 7.32 -9.96
N LEU A 207 12.35 6.57 -10.21
CA LEU A 207 13.06 5.79 -9.19
C LEU A 207 14.46 6.35 -9.00
N GLY A 208 14.85 6.66 -7.77
CA GLY A 208 16.18 7.18 -7.50
C GLY A 208 16.40 7.56 -6.04
N THR A 209 17.52 8.25 -5.78
CA THR A 209 17.79 8.80 -4.45
C THR A 209 16.87 9.99 -4.14
N PRO A 210 16.55 10.27 -2.86
CA PRO A 210 15.77 11.46 -2.50
C PRO A 210 16.38 12.78 -3.04
N ALA A 211 17.71 12.86 -3.10
CA ALA A 211 18.42 14.03 -3.63
C ALA A 211 18.19 14.21 -5.14
N SER A 212 18.36 13.14 -5.93
CA SER A 212 18.16 13.16 -7.38
C SER A 212 16.69 13.43 -7.76
N LEU A 213 15.75 12.91 -6.98
CA LEU A 213 14.32 13.20 -7.15
C LEU A 213 14.02 14.68 -6.89
N SER A 214 14.54 15.26 -5.81
CA SER A 214 14.35 16.69 -5.50
C SER A 214 14.97 17.60 -6.57
N GLU A 215 16.12 17.23 -7.13
CA GLU A 215 16.73 17.92 -8.25
C GLU A 215 15.85 17.85 -9.51
N MET A 216 15.30 16.66 -9.79
CA MET A 216 14.39 16.46 -10.92
C MET A 216 13.10 17.25 -10.80
N GLU A 217 12.47 17.25 -9.61
CA GLU A 217 11.29 18.06 -9.33
C GLU A 217 11.53 19.55 -9.64
N SER A 218 12.69 20.06 -9.25
CA SER A 218 13.09 21.44 -9.51
C SER A 218 13.29 21.73 -11.00
N ARG A 219 13.96 20.83 -11.74
CA ARG A 219 14.27 20.99 -13.17
C ARG A 219 13.05 20.84 -14.07
N ALA A 220 12.19 19.89 -13.74
CA ALA A 220 11.05 19.52 -14.58
C ALA A 220 9.86 20.50 -14.47
N ASN A 221 9.98 21.57 -13.65
CA ASN A 221 8.84 22.45 -13.36
C ASN A 221 7.59 21.64 -13.03
N LEU A 222 7.79 20.48 -12.42
CA LEU A 222 6.68 19.69 -11.89
C LEU A 222 5.96 20.67 -10.97
N ARG A 223 4.73 21.05 -11.28
CA ARG A 223 4.01 22.12 -10.57
C ARG A 223 4.29 21.97 -9.09
N VAL A 224 4.96 22.97 -8.51
CA VAL A 224 5.21 23.03 -7.07
C VAL A 224 3.83 23.13 -6.42
N GLN A 225 3.16 22.00 -6.21
CA GLN A 225 2.05 22.00 -5.29
C GLN A 225 2.66 22.41 -3.95
N ARG A 226 2.25 23.55 -3.44
CA ARG A 226 2.68 24.01 -2.12
C ARG A 226 2.37 22.89 -1.13
N LYS A 227 3.33 22.56 -0.26
CA LYS A 227 3.11 21.62 0.85
C LYS A 227 1.73 21.89 1.43
N ALA A 228 0.92 20.85 1.56
CA ALA A 228 -0.38 20.98 2.21
C ALA A 228 -0.17 21.68 3.56
N LYS A 229 -0.90 22.73 3.80
CA LYS A 229 -0.90 23.45 5.09
C LYS A 229 -2.23 23.29 5.79
N LYS A 230 -3.31 23.31 5.01
CA LYS A 230 -4.69 23.19 5.49
C LYS A 230 -5.26 21.84 5.05
N VAL A 231 -5.50 20.95 5.99
CA VAL A 231 -6.08 19.63 5.75
C VAL A 231 -7.42 19.52 6.44
N VAL A 232 -8.42 19.07 5.70
CA VAL A 232 -9.74 18.76 6.23
C VAL A 232 -9.97 17.27 6.18
N ILE A 233 -10.35 16.67 7.31
CA ILE A 233 -10.71 15.26 7.43
C ILE A 233 -12.21 15.16 7.66
N ILE A 234 -12.93 14.47 6.80
CA ILE A 234 -14.35 14.15 6.99
C ILE A 234 -14.44 12.69 7.43
N GLY A 235 -14.72 12.51 8.73
CA GLY A 235 -14.79 11.23 9.41
C GLY A 235 -13.79 11.10 10.57
N ALA A 236 -14.29 11.21 11.81
CA ALA A 236 -13.53 11.00 13.04
C ALA A 236 -13.54 9.52 13.50
N GLY A 237 -13.58 8.59 12.54
CA GLY A 237 -13.45 7.16 12.77
C GLY A 237 -12.01 6.76 13.13
N ARG A 238 -11.71 5.44 13.20
CA ARG A 238 -10.39 4.91 13.59
C ARG A 238 -9.23 5.49 12.77
N ILE A 239 -9.40 5.59 11.44
CA ILE A 239 -8.38 6.17 10.54
C ILE A 239 -8.17 7.65 10.88
N GLY A 240 -9.26 8.44 10.94
CA GLY A 240 -9.19 9.86 11.27
C GLY A 240 -8.57 10.12 12.64
N GLN A 241 -8.91 9.29 13.64
CA GLN A 241 -8.34 9.38 15.00
C GLN A 241 -6.84 9.10 15.07
N SER A 242 -6.31 8.30 14.15
CA SER A 242 -4.87 8.05 14.04
C SER A 242 -4.19 9.13 13.19
N LEU A 243 -4.80 9.52 12.08
CA LEU A 243 -4.23 10.46 11.11
C LEU A 243 -4.15 11.91 11.62
N ALA A 244 -5.23 12.41 12.22
CA ALA A 244 -5.32 13.83 12.59
C ALA A 244 -4.20 14.27 13.55
N PRO A 245 -3.86 13.53 14.63
CA PRO A 245 -2.73 13.87 15.49
C PRO A 245 -1.38 13.80 14.79
N MET A 246 -1.20 12.84 13.85
CA MET A 246 0.03 12.72 13.06
C MET A 246 0.26 13.97 12.19
N LEU A 247 -0.79 14.47 11.54
CA LEU A 247 -0.74 15.67 10.71
C LEU A 247 -0.50 16.92 11.54
N GLU A 248 -1.19 17.06 12.68
CA GLU A 248 -0.99 18.19 13.59
C GLU A 248 0.44 18.23 14.13
N ALA A 249 1.02 17.09 14.49
CA ALA A 249 2.40 16.99 14.96
C ALA A 249 3.43 17.46 13.92
N GLN A 250 3.10 17.40 12.63
CA GLN A 250 3.91 17.95 11.53
C GLN A 250 3.66 19.45 11.26
N GLY A 251 2.81 20.09 12.08
CA GLY A 251 2.52 21.51 11.96
C GLY A 251 1.46 21.88 10.90
N LEU A 252 0.71 20.89 10.39
CA LEU A 252 -0.42 21.17 9.50
C LEU A 252 -1.62 21.71 10.28
N SER A 253 -2.37 22.61 9.67
CA SER A 253 -3.67 23.04 10.16
C SER A 253 -4.71 21.97 9.85
N VAL A 254 -5.18 21.29 10.87
CA VAL A 254 -6.11 20.16 10.73
C VAL A 254 -7.52 20.59 11.18
N LYS A 255 -8.50 20.32 10.32
CA LYS A 255 -9.91 20.43 10.64
C LYS A 255 -10.56 19.07 10.48
N VAL A 256 -11.34 18.63 11.47
CA VAL A 256 -12.05 17.34 11.44
C VAL A 256 -13.54 17.58 11.52
N ILE A 257 -14.31 16.92 10.63
CA ILE A 257 -15.79 16.99 10.60
C ILE A 257 -16.34 15.58 10.77
N ASP A 258 -17.23 15.35 11.71
CA ASP A 258 -18.00 14.10 11.85
C ASP A 258 -19.40 14.40 12.38
N LYS A 259 -20.39 13.64 11.94
CA LYS A 259 -21.76 13.78 12.41
C LYS A 259 -21.97 13.23 13.83
N ASP A 260 -21.09 12.35 14.30
CA ASP A 260 -21.14 11.76 15.61
C ASP A 260 -20.43 12.65 16.64
N ARG A 261 -21.22 13.28 17.49
CA ARG A 261 -20.73 14.20 18.52
C ARG A 261 -19.75 13.55 19.49
N GLN A 262 -19.97 12.29 19.87
CA GLN A 262 -19.09 11.60 20.81
C GLN A 262 -17.70 11.36 20.19
N ARG A 263 -17.65 11.05 18.88
CA ARG A 263 -16.38 10.95 18.17
C ARG A 263 -15.68 12.28 18.03
N CYS A 264 -16.42 13.35 17.80
CA CYS A 264 -15.88 14.70 17.79
C CYS A 264 -15.28 15.09 19.14
N GLU A 265 -15.95 14.81 20.25
CA GLU A 265 -15.45 15.05 21.60
C GLU A 265 -14.18 14.24 21.89
N ALA A 266 -14.15 12.95 21.54
CA ALA A 266 -12.97 12.10 21.68
C ALA A 266 -11.79 12.57 20.80
N MET A 267 -12.07 13.08 19.61
CA MET A 267 -11.06 13.64 18.71
C MET A 267 -10.50 14.96 19.25
N ALA A 268 -11.36 15.84 19.77
CA ALA A 268 -10.95 17.12 20.34
C ALA A 268 -9.99 16.96 21.52
N GLN A 269 -10.12 15.88 22.29
CA GLN A 269 -9.18 15.56 23.39
C GLN A 269 -7.78 15.15 22.90
N LYS A 270 -7.68 14.65 21.67
CA LYS A 270 -6.40 14.19 21.07
C LYS A 270 -5.64 15.30 20.35
N LEU A 271 -6.36 16.32 19.86
CA LEU A 271 -5.78 17.44 19.13
C LEU A 271 -5.48 18.61 20.07
N ARG A 272 -4.36 19.31 19.83
CA ARG A 272 -3.94 20.47 20.60
C ARG A 272 -4.40 21.80 19.98
N LYS A 273 -4.39 21.88 18.65
CA LYS A 273 -4.70 23.09 17.87
C LYS A 273 -5.73 22.83 16.78
N GLY A 274 -5.93 21.57 16.41
CA GLY A 274 -6.87 21.18 15.38
C GLY A 274 -8.31 21.51 15.75
N LEU A 275 -9.10 21.93 14.77
CA LEU A 275 -10.52 22.23 14.93
C LEU A 275 -11.35 20.98 14.68
N VAL A 276 -12.27 20.67 15.59
CA VAL A 276 -13.19 19.55 15.44
C VAL A 276 -14.63 20.06 15.43
N LEU A 277 -15.37 19.70 14.41
CA LEU A 277 -16.73 20.14 14.15
C LEU A 277 -17.70 18.96 14.13
N ALA A 278 -18.78 19.06 14.89
CA ALA A 278 -19.89 18.12 14.80
C ALA A 278 -20.86 18.60 13.72
N GLY A 279 -20.90 17.85 12.58
CA GLY A 279 -21.74 18.22 11.46
C GLY A 279 -21.75 17.17 10.35
N ASP A 280 -22.69 17.31 9.41
CA ASP A 280 -22.80 16.42 8.26
C ASP A 280 -21.84 16.88 7.15
N GLY A 281 -20.90 16.02 6.77
CA GLY A 281 -19.95 16.29 5.69
C GLY A 281 -20.57 16.36 4.29
N THR A 282 -21.88 16.15 4.15
CA THR A 282 -22.63 16.35 2.90
C THR A 282 -23.36 17.68 2.85
N ASP A 283 -23.36 18.45 3.95
CA ASP A 283 -24.03 19.76 4.05
C ASP A 283 -23.17 20.83 3.39
N MET A 284 -23.65 21.33 2.25
CA MET A 284 -22.97 22.35 1.45
C MET A 284 -22.82 23.69 2.19
N ASP A 285 -23.80 24.07 3.01
CA ASP A 285 -23.76 25.33 3.76
C ASP A 285 -22.70 25.26 4.83
N LEU A 286 -22.61 24.12 5.54
CA LEU A 286 -21.55 23.85 6.50
C LEU A 286 -20.17 23.86 5.82
N LEU A 287 -20.02 23.12 4.72
CA LEU A 287 -18.74 23.03 4.01
C LEU A 287 -18.27 24.41 3.50
N THR A 288 -19.21 25.23 3.01
CA THR A 288 -18.93 26.59 2.52
C THR A 288 -18.57 27.52 3.67
N ALA A 289 -19.35 27.53 4.76
CA ALA A 289 -19.12 28.37 5.93
C ALA A 289 -17.76 28.06 6.59
N GLU A 290 -17.35 26.80 6.57
CA GLU A 290 -16.09 26.33 7.12
C GLU A 290 -14.89 26.45 6.16
N GLY A 291 -15.09 27.01 4.98
CA GLY A 291 -14.04 27.30 4.01
C GLY A 291 -13.36 26.06 3.45
N ILE A 292 -14.10 24.98 3.20
CA ILE A 292 -13.56 23.72 2.69
C ILE A 292 -12.86 23.90 1.34
N GLY A 293 -13.36 24.83 0.50
CA GLY A 293 -12.74 25.16 -0.78
C GLY A 293 -11.33 25.75 -0.69
N GLU A 294 -10.92 26.26 0.46
CA GLU A 294 -9.57 26.76 0.69
C GLU A 294 -8.60 25.68 1.21
N ALA A 295 -9.08 24.46 1.40
CA ALA A 295 -8.24 23.35 1.85
C ALA A 295 -7.25 22.93 0.77
N ASP A 296 -6.01 22.67 1.17
CA ASP A 296 -5.02 22.06 0.27
C ASP A 296 -5.40 20.61 0.00
N THR A 297 -5.90 19.90 1.01
CA THR A 297 -6.38 18.52 0.86
C THR A 297 -7.63 18.27 1.70
N VAL A 298 -8.62 17.61 1.10
CA VAL A 298 -9.81 17.09 1.78
C VAL A 298 -9.78 15.56 1.75
N ILE A 299 -9.91 14.94 2.93
CA ILE A 299 -9.77 13.49 3.13
C ILE A 299 -11.10 12.95 3.64
N CYS A 300 -11.75 12.07 2.87
CA CYS A 300 -13.04 11.48 3.22
C CYS A 300 -12.86 10.03 3.70
N LEU A 301 -13.10 9.79 5.00
CA LEU A 301 -12.76 8.55 5.72
C LEU A 301 -13.97 7.90 6.41
N THR A 302 -15.20 8.19 5.97
CA THR A 302 -16.38 7.55 6.56
C THR A 302 -16.45 6.07 6.20
N LYS A 303 -17.40 5.35 6.78
CA LYS A 303 -17.61 3.93 6.46
C LYS A 303 -18.30 3.72 5.11
N ASP A 304 -19.03 4.71 4.61
CA ASP A 304 -19.75 4.65 3.34
C ASP A 304 -18.90 5.26 2.22
N GLU A 305 -18.39 4.41 1.33
CA GLU A 305 -17.53 4.81 0.22
C GLU A 305 -18.26 5.68 -0.82
N ARG A 306 -19.59 5.54 -0.96
CA ARG A 306 -20.40 6.40 -1.86
C ARG A 306 -20.50 7.82 -1.31
N LEU A 307 -20.71 7.94 0.02
CA LEU A 307 -20.66 9.25 0.68
C LEU A 307 -19.27 9.86 0.62
N ASN A 308 -18.21 9.07 0.77
CA ASN A 308 -16.83 9.55 0.63
C ASN A 308 -16.60 10.15 -0.77
N MET A 309 -17.06 9.47 -1.83
CA MET A 309 -17.00 9.98 -3.20
C MET A 309 -17.77 11.30 -3.35
N MET A 310 -19.01 11.34 -2.88
CA MET A 310 -19.84 12.53 -2.98
C MET A 310 -19.22 13.73 -2.25
N MET A 311 -18.76 13.55 -1.01
CA MET A 311 -18.13 14.61 -0.23
C MET A 311 -16.84 15.12 -0.87
N ALA A 312 -16.04 14.23 -1.45
CA ALA A 312 -14.82 14.61 -2.17
C ALA A 312 -15.13 15.42 -3.44
N LEU A 313 -16.15 15.05 -4.20
CA LEU A 313 -16.60 15.82 -5.38
C LEU A 313 -17.18 17.18 -4.97
N LEU A 314 -17.94 17.26 -3.88
CA LEU A 314 -18.42 18.53 -3.31
C LEU A 314 -17.24 19.42 -2.91
N ALA A 315 -16.26 18.88 -2.20
CA ALA A 315 -15.05 19.61 -1.82
C ALA A 315 -14.29 20.16 -3.05
N LYS A 316 -14.15 19.35 -4.10
CA LYS A 316 -13.57 19.79 -5.38
C LYS A 316 -14.38 20.91 -6.03
N HIS A 317 -15.69 20.77 -6.06
CA HIS A 317 -16.60 21.81 -6.59
C HIS A 317 -16.45 23.14 -5.85
N LEU A 318 -16.24 23.09 -4.53
CA LEU A 318 -15.99 24.27 -3.70
C LEU A 318 -14.59 24.85 -3.89
N GLY A 319 -13.63 24.14 -4.51
CA GLY A 319 -12.31 24.65 -4.82
C GLY A 319 -11.16 23.96 -4.09
N ALA A 320 -11.40 22.89 -3.34
CA ALA A 320 -10.34 22.09 -2.70
C ALA A 320 -9.33 21.59 -3.76
N ARG A 321 -8.03 21.69 -3.46
CA ARG A 321 -6.99 21.40 -4.45
C ARG A 321 -6.83 19.92 -4.70
N GLN A 322 -6.87 19.11 -3.64
CA GLN A 322 -6.68 17.68 -3.68
C GLN A 322 -7.72 16.97 -2.83
N THR A 323 -8.15 15.82 -3.28
CA THR A 323 -9.08 14.95 -2.54
C THR A 323 -8.51 13.55 -2.39
N ILE A 324 -8.62 12.99 -1.19
CA ILE A 324 -8.25 11.62 -0.86
C ILE A 324 -9.49 10.92 -0.32
N VAL A 325 -9.85 9.77 -0.86
CA VAL A 325 -10.99 9.00 -0.38
C VAL A 325 -10.59 7.59 0.04
N ARG A 326 -11.22 7.14 1.11
CA ARG A 326 -11.19 5.75 1.50
C ARG A 326 -12.23 4.96 0.71
N VAL A 327 -11.81 3.85 0.10
CA VAL A 327 -12.71 2.87 -0.51
C VAL A 327 -12.63 1.53 0.23
N VAL A 328 -13.71 0.77 0.16
CA VAL A 328 -13.80 -0.59 0.70
C VAL A 328 -13.53 -1.59 -0.41
N ARG A 329 -14.19 -1.41 -1.55
CA ARG A 329 -14.04 -2.26 -2.74
C ARG A 329 -12.97 -1.67 -3.65
N SER A 330 -11.93 -2.45 -3.88
CA SER A 330 -10.79 -2.03 -4.71
C SER A 330 -11.18 -1.61 -6.12
N GLU A 331 -12.21 -2.26 -6.68
CA GLU A 331 -12.70 -1.98 -8.03
C GLU A 331 -13.23 -0.54 -8.18
N TYR A 332 -13.70 0.06 -7.09
CA TYR A 332 -14.21 1.44 -7.11
C TYR A 332 -13.11 2.50 -7.09
N ALA A 333 -11.87 2.12 -6.72
CA ALA A 333 -10.76 3.08 -6.67
C ALA A 333 -10.52 3.73 -8.04
N LEU A 334 -10.43 2.92 -9.09
CA LEU A 334 -10.23 3.41 -10.45
C LEU A 334 -11.42 4.26 -10.94
N LEU A 335 -12.65 3.81 -10.69
CA LEU A 335 -13.85 4.55 -11.07
C LEU A 335 -13.91 5.94 -10.38
N MET A 336 -13.53 6.01 -9.10
CA MET A 336 -13.50 7.27 -8.36
C MET A 336 -12.46 8.24 -8.93
N GLN A 337 -11.28 7.74 -9.35
CA GLN A 337 -10.29 8.57 -10.02
C GLN A 337 -10.79 9.08 -11.38
N GLN A 338 -11.49 8.25 -12.15
CA GLN A 338 -12.07 8.65 -13.44
C GLN A 338 -13.12 9.77 -13.32
N VAL A 339 -13.88 9.81 -12.23
CA VAL A 339 -14.86 10.89 -11.98
C VAL A 339 -14.24 12.14 -11.36
N GLY A 340 -12.91 12.19 -11.17
CA GLY A 340 -12.19 13.40 -10.78
C GLY A 340 -11.67 13.43 -9.33
N ILE A 341 -11.70 12.32 -8.61
CA ILE A 341 -11.03 12.20 -7.32
C ILE A 341 -9.55 11.97 -7.55
N ASP A 342 -8.69 12.69 -6.81
CA ASP A 342 -7.24 12.61 -7.07
C ASP A 342 -6.64 11.29 -6.57
N ILE A 343 -7.03 10.84 -5.37
CA ILE A 343 -6.49 9.63 -4.76
C ILE A 343 -7.61 8.83 -4.11
N ALA A 344 -7.73 7.55 -4.48
CA ALA A 344 -8.64 6.59 -3.87
C ALA A 344 -7.86 5.42 -3.28
N LEU A 345 -7.94 5.22 -1.95
CA LEU A 345 -7.15 4.23 -1.22
C LEU A 345 -8.03 3.08 -0.70
N SER A 346 -7.69 1.86 -1.08
CA SER A 346 -8.33 0.67 -0.52
C SER A 346 -7.60 0.22 0.74
N THR A 347 -8.28 0.38 1.88
CA THR A 347 -7.78 -0.05 3.20
C THR A 347 -7.42 -1.55 3.21
N HIS A 348 -8.17 -2.38 2.49
CA HIS A 348 -7.96 -3.83 2.47
C HIS A 348 -6.78 -4.22 1.56
N ILE A 349 -6.59 -3.55 0.43
CA ILE A 349 -5.42 -3.78 -0.44
C ILE A 349 -4.13 -3.41 0.29
N LEU A 350 -4.10 -2.25 0.95
CA LEU A 350 -2.93 -1.82 1.73
C LEU A 350 -2.58 -2.84 2.82
N ALA A 351 -3.58 -3.30 3.57
CA ALA A 351 -3.36 -4.29 4.62
C ALA A 351 -2.97 -5.67 4.06
N ALA A 352 -3.57 -6.11 2.96
CA ALA A 352 -3.20 -7.37 2.32
C ALA A 352 -1.77 -7.32 1.76
N GLY A 353 -1.33 -6.18 1.24
CA GLY A 353 0.06 -5.94 0.83
C GLY A 353 1.07 -6.17 1.97
N GLU A 354 0.76 -5.71 3.19
CA GLU A 354 1.58 -5.97 4.40
C GLU A 354 1.67 -7.47 4.71
N VAL A 355 0.55 -8.21 4.60
CA VAL A 355 0.53 -9.67 4.82
C VAL A 355 1.42 -10.37 3.79
N LEU A 356 1.27 -10.06 2.51
CA LEU A 356 2.08 -10.65 1.45
C LEU A 356 3.56 -10.33 1.61
N SER A 357 3.89 -9.09 1.95
CA SER A 357 5.26 -8.68 2.24
C SER A 357 5.86 -9.51 3.39
N TYR A 358 5.08 -9.77 4.44
CA TYR A 358 5.52 -10.57 5.57
C TYR A 358 5.72 -12.06 5.20
N ILE A 359 4.77 -12.66 4.47
CA ILE A 359 4.82 -14.06 4.01
C ILE A 359 6.04 -14.31 3.12
N ARG A 360 6.42 -13.35 2.31
CA ARG A 360 7.57 -13.43 1.40
C ARG A 360 8.93 -13.18 2.05
N LYS A 361 8.99 -12.92 3.38
CA LYS A 361 10.24 -12.72 4.12
C LYS A 361 11.19 -13.90 3.94
N GLY A 362 12.39 -13.61 3.39
CA GLY A 362 13.47 -14.55 3.13
C GLY A 362 14.36 -14.08 1.99
N SER A 363 13.80 -13.61 0.89
CA SER A 363 14.52 -12.97 -0.22
C SER A 363 13.87 -11.64 -0.62
N VAL A 364 12.58 -11.44 -0.32
CA VAL A 364 11.85 -10.20 -0.58
C VAL A 364 11.78 -9.38 0.69
N VAL A 365 12.31 -8.17 0.66
CA VAL A 365 12.33 -7.24 1.79
C VAL A 365 11.01 -6.48 1.89
N SER A 366 10.49 -6.01 0.73
CA SER A 366 9.22 -5.30 0.62
C SER A 366 8.60 -5.46 -0.76
N ILE A 367 7.28 -5.32 -0.85
CA ILE A 367 6.55 -5.20 -2.11
C ILE A 367 5.50 -4.12 -1.96
N SER A 368 5.46 -3.23 -2.92
CA SER A 368 4.43 -2.21 -3.07
C SER A 368 3.61 -2.48 -4.32
N TYR A 369 2.29 -2.40 -4.18
CA TYR A 369 1.37 -2.61 -5.29
C TYR A 369 1.01 -1.28 -5.93
N LEU A 370 1.29 -1.17 -7.22
CA LEU A 370 1.05 0.01 -8.03
C LEU A 370 -0.10 -0.24 -9.00
N GLU A 371 -0.78 0.81 -9.42
CA GLU A 371 -1.80 0.79 -10.49
C GLU A 371 -2.89 -0.29 -10.28
N GLY A 372 -3.50 -0.30 -9.09
CA GLY A 372 -4.55 -1.28 -8.77
C GLY A 372 -4.04 -2.72 -8.72
N ALA A 373 -2.80 -2.93 -8.32
CA ALA A 373 -2.08 -4.20 -8.23
C ALA A 373 -1.68 -4.83 -9.58
N ARG A 374 -1.69 -4.07 -10.67
CA ARG A 374 -1.20 -4.54 -11.99
C ARG A 374 0.32 -4.55 -12.10
N VAL A 375 1.00 -3.74 -11.29
CA VAL A 375 2.47 -3.67 -11.19
C VAL A 375 2.89 -3.78 -9.74
N GLN A 376 4.04 -4.37 -9.53
CA GLN A 376 4.67 -4.48 -8.23
C GLN A 376 6.05 -3.83 -8.25
N ALA A 377 6.33 -3.01 -7.24
CA ALA A 377 7.68 -2.57 -6.94
C ALA A 377 8.20 -3.41 -5.77
N ALA A 378 9.23 -4.23 -6.00
CA ALA A 378 9.74 -5.19 -5.04
C ALA A 378 11.19 -4.89 -4.66
N GLU A 379 11.51 -4.91 -3.37
CA GLU A 379 12.89 -4.93 -2.87
C GLU A 379 13.28 -6.38 -2.56
N VAL A 380 14.32 -6.86 -3.25
CA VAL A 380 14.76 -8.25 -3.19
C VAL A 380 16.24 -8.32 -2.87
N ILE A 381 16.64 -9.21 -1.95
CA ILE A 381 18.05 -9.51 -1.70
C ILE A 381 18.46 -10.67 -2.59
N LEU A 382 19.49 -10.44 -3.42
CA LEU A 382 20.06 -11.46 -4.29
C LEU A 382 20.80 -12.52 -3.46
N GLN A 383 20.31 -13.75 -3.52
CA GLN A 383 20.90 -14.88 -2.78
C GLN A 383 22.12 -15.45 -3.49
N THR A 384 23.06 -15.98 -2.70
CA THR A 384 24.19 -16.75 -3.23
C THR A 384 23.67 -18.01 -3.93
N GLY A 385 24.12 -18.25 -5.16
CA GLY A 385 23.64 -19.39 -5.96
C GLY A 385 22.38 -19.12 -6.77
N ALA A 386 21.76 -17.94 -6.63
CA ALA A 386 20.64 -17.55 -7.46
C ALA A 386 21.02 -17.47 -8.96
N PRO A 387 20.10 -17.78 -9.89
CA PRO A 387 20.41 -17.79 -11.33
C PRO A 387 20.99 -16.48 -11.89
N ALA A 388 20.61 -15.32 -11.31
CA ALA A 388 21.12 -14.01 -11.71
C ALA A 388 22.46 -13.64 -11.05
N CYS A 389 22.86 -14.35 -9.99
CA CYS A 389 24.06 -14.02 -9.22
C CYS A 389 25.34 -14.25 -10.04
N GLY A 390 26.25 -13.27 -10.03
CA GLY A 390 27.52 -13.32 -10.77
C GLY A 390 27.40 -13.02 -12.27
N ARG A 391 26.21 -12.67 -12.77
CA ARG A 391 25.96 -12.35 -14.18
C ARG A 391 25.67 -10.85 -14.33
N SER A 392 26.02 -10.31 -15.52
CA SER A 392 25.51 -8.99 -15.89
C SER A 392 24.00 -9.05 -16.16
N LEU A 393 23.31 -7.90 -16.07
CA LEU A 393 21.87 -7.84 -16.37
C LEU A 393 21.54 -8.36 -17.77
N MET A 394 22.39 -8.10 -18.74
CA MET A 394 22.27 -8.60 -20.11
C MET A 394 22.38 -10.13 -20.17
N GLU A 395 23.29 -10.72 -19.42
CA GLU A 395 23.50 -12.18 -19.35
C GLU A 395 22.47 -12.92 -18.50
N ALA A 396 21.90 -12.24 -17.50
CA ALA A 396 20.87 -12.80 -16.62
C ALA A 396 19.56 -13.07 -17.37
N ARG A 397 19.31 -12.40 -18.51
CA ARG A 397 18.13 -12.60 -19.38
C ARG A 397 16.82 -12.60 -18.59
N LEU A 398 16.64 -11.59 -17.73
CA LEU A 398 15.39 -11.41 -17.01
C LEU A 398 14.19 -11.29 -17.94
N PRO A 399 12.97 -11.66 -17.52
CA PRO A 399 11.75 -11.42 -18.29
C PRO A 399 11.61 -9.95 -18.70
N LYS A 400 11.04 -9.69 -19.88
CA LYS A 400 10.84 -8.32 -20.40
C LYS A 400 9.88 -7.49 -19.56
N GLU A 401 9.05 -8.15 -18.80
CA GLU A 401 8.06 -7.60 -17.88
C GLU A 401 8.67 -7.17 -16.55
N CYS A 402 10.02 -7.21 -16.44
CA CYS A 402 10.77 -6.81 -15.25
C CYS A 402 11.83 -5.77 -15.59
N LEU A 403 11.88 -4.71 -14.80
CA LEU A 403 12.97 -3.74 -14.79
C LEU A 403 13.71 -3.81 -13.45
N VAL A 404 15.04 -3.94 -13.48
CA VAL A 404 15.88 -3.71 -12.31
C VAL A 404 16.16 -2.21 -12.26
N GLY A 405 15.42 -1.50 -11.42
CA GLY A 405 15.45 -0.04 -11.39
C GLY A 405 16.59 0.54 -10.56
N ALA A 406 16.97 -0.13 -9.48
CA ALA A 406 18.12 0.26 -8.65
C ALA A 406 18.74 -0.96 -7.97
N LEU A 407 20.03 -0.85 -7.66
CA LEU A 407 20.77 -1.79 -6.82
C LEU A 407 21.37 -1.05 -5.64
N VAL A 408 21.24 -1.61 -4.45
CA VAL A 408 21.88 -1.10 -3.24
C VAL A 408 22.92 -2.13 -2.78
N ARG A 409 24.18 -1.74 -2.86
CA ARG A 409 25.35 -2.55 -2.51
C ARG A 409 26.08 -1.91 -1.35
N GLY A 410 25.86 -2.39 -0.14
CA GLY A 410 26.34 -1.71 1.06
C GLY A 410 25.77 -0.29 1.17
N GLU A 411 26.64 0.73 1.13
CA GLU A 411 26.23 2.14 1.16
C GLU A 411 26.03 2.75 -0.24
N GLU A 412 26.41 2.05 -1.29
CA GLU A 412 26.33 2.55 -2.66
C GLU A 412 24.96 2.28 -3.28
N ILE A 413 24.42 3.26 -4.01
CA ILE A 413 23.19 3.15 -4.81
C ILE A 413 23.56 3.29 -6.27
N LEU A 414 23.25 2.26 -7.05
CA LEU A 414 23.54 2.16 -8.47
C LEU A 414 22.22 2.12 -9.25
N ILE A 415 22.11 2.95 -10.28
CA ILE A 415 21.13 2.72 -11.36
C ILE A 415 21.82 1.80 -12.37
N PRO A 416 21.39 0.52 -12.45
CA PRO A 416 22.11 -0.45 -13.25
C PRO A 416 21.88 -0.27 -14.75
N ASP A 417 22.88 -0.63 -15.52
CA ASP A 417 22.79 -0.81 -16.97
C ASP A 417 22.94 -2.29 -17.36
N GLY A 418 22.83 -2.62 -18.63
CA GLY A 418 22.96 -4.00 -19.12
C GLY A 418 24.29 -4.67 -18.78
N ARG A 419 25.37 -3.93 -18.45
CA ARG A 419 26.70 -4.43 -18.12
C ARG A 419 26.89 -4.60 -16.63
N THR A 420 25.99 -4.06 -15.81
CA THR A 420 26.09 -4.13 -14.36
C THR A 420 25.98 -5.56 -13.88
N VAL A 421 27.01 -6.05 -13.20
CA VAL A 421 27.04 -7.41 -12.64
C VAL A 421 26.32 -7.45 -11.30
N LEU A 422 25.40 -8.39 -11.16
CA LEU A 422 24.63 -8.66 -9.95
C LEU A 422 25.46 -9.50 -8.97
N SER A 423 25.60 -9.07 -7.73
CA SER A 423 26.39 -9.75 -6.70
C SER A 423 25.51 -10.23 -5.56
N ALA A 424 25.89 -11.36 -4.94
CA ALA A 424 25.20 -11.85 -3.77
C ALA A 424 25.15 -10.78 -2.66
N GLY A 425 23.99 -10.63 -2.04
CA GLY A 425 23.74 -9.60 -1.03
C GLY A 425 23.31 -8.23 -1.59
N ASP A 426 23.34 -8.03 -2.93
CA ASP A 426 22.76 -6.84 -3.53
C ASP A 426 21.25 -6.76 -3.20
N ARG A 427 20.78 -5.59 -2.82
CA ARG A 427 19.34 -5.30 -2.74
C ARG A 427 18.90 -4.71 -4.06
N ALA A 428 18.14 -5.46 -4.82
CA ALA A 428 17.57 -5.03 -6.09
C ALA A 428 16.17 -4.47 -5.88
N ILE A 429 15.91 -3.28 -6.41
CA ILE A 429 14.58 -2.70 -6.51
C ILE A 429 14.06 -3.02 -7.91
N LEU A 430 13.02 -3.83 -7.98
CA LEU A 430 12.45 -4.38 -9.20
C LEU A 430 11.08 -3.74 -9.46
N ILE A 431 10.80 -3.40 -10.71
CA ILE A 431 9.45 -3.06 -11.18
C ILE A 431 8.98 -4.23 -12.04
N ILE A 432 7.87 -4.86 -11.67
CA ILE A 432 7.44 -6.13 -12.25
C ILE A 432 5.94 -6.05 -12.57
N GLN A 433 5.53 -6.51 -13.75
CA GLN A 433 4.11 -6.75 -14.01
C GLN A 433 3.62 -7.91 -13.14
N ALA A 434 2.47 -7.72 -12.48
CA ALA A 434 2.03 -8.59 -11.38
C ALA A 434 1.98 -10.10 -11.76
N ASP A 435 1.54 -10.41 -12.97
CA ASP A 435 1.42 -11.79 -13.47
C ASP A 435 2.78 -12.52 -13.61
N HIS A 436 3.90 -11.78 -13.57
CA HIS A 436 5.26 -12.33 -13.78
C HIS A 436 6.10 -12.32 -12.51
N THR A 437 5.54 -11.91 -11.37
CA THR A 437 6.31 -11.71 -10.13
C THR A 437 7.04 -12.96 -9.69
N ASP A 438 6.38 -14.11 -9.61
CA ASP A 438 7.02 -15.35 -9.15
C ASP A 438 8.09 -15.85 -10.12
N GLN A 439 7.87 -15.67 -11.42
CA GLN A 439 8.86 -15.99 -12.43
C GLN A 439 10.12 -15.15 -12.26
N VAL A 440 9.97 -13.84 -12.05
CA VAL A 440 11.09 -12.91 -11.84
C VAL A 440 11.81 -13.20 -10.54
N LEU A 441 11.10 -13.41 -9.44
CA LEU A 441 11.70 -13.65 -8.13
C LEU A 441 12.58 -14.92 -8.09
N ARG A 442 12.31 -15.93 -8.92
CA ARG A 442 13.14 -17.14 -9.04
C ARG A 442 14.58 -16.84 -9.53
N TYR A 443 14.78 -15.76 -10.28
CA TYR A 443 16.13 -15.35 -10.71
C TYR A 443 16.99 -14.82 -9.57
N PHE A 444 16.36 -14.33 -8.47
CA PHE A 444 17.03 -13.73 -7.33
C PHE A 444 17.12 -14.66 -6.10
N ARG A 445 16.47 -15.82 -6.16
CA ARG A 445 16.45 -16.82 -5.09
C ARG A 445 17.31 -18.02 -5.47
N ASN A 446 17.87 -18.67 -4.44
CA ASN A 446 18.48 -20.01 -4.62
C ASN A 446 17.35 -21.00 -4.92
N SER A 447 17.57 -21.87 -5.91
CA SER A 447 16.65 -22.97 -6.22
C SER A 447 17.08 -24.17 -5.37
N ASP A 448 16.62 -24.23 -4.10
CA ASP A 448 16.62 -25.46 -3.32
C ASP A 448 15.29 -26.17 -3.44
#